data_dfda87a5b2a5c23ecfa04279b63821c6
#
_entry.id   dfda87a5b2a5c23ecfa04279b63821c6
#
_cell.length_a   1.000
_cell.length_b   1.000
_cell.length_c   1.000
_cell.angle_alpha   90.00
_cell.angle_beta   90.00
_cell.angle_gamma   90.00
#
_symmetry.space_group_name_H-M   'P 1'
#
loop_
_entity.id
_entity.type
_entity.pdbx_description
1 polymer ?
#
loop_
_entity_poly.entity_id
_entity_poly.type
_entity_poly.pdbx_seq_one_letter_code
_entity_poly.pdbx_strand_id
1 'polypeptide(L)'
;TDAPSLLPYLNLNTSAGSYGTHKESLRFGSGLLADHWSFDGRLSNIGSNGYIERATSQLNSYFLQGAYTGENTLVKLLTFNGTEKTYMAWDYASKKQMEKYGRRYNPCGKYTDADGKTRFYDNQTDNYHQQNYQLIWTQLLSKGFNFNVGLHYTAGFGYYEQYKSHQALAAYGFKGSTLTSDLIRRKYLRNDFFGGVYALNYKQGRWEASLGGAMNHYNGRHFGTLVSVINPTVTNYPNTEYYRNKAEKDENSFYGKLNYEVGKGLNAYVDLQYRHINYRIQNPDDKYSTAQTEGWRYDEHYNFFNPKAGLFWQINPNHALYGSWA
;
A
#
# COMPACT_ATOMS: atom_id res chain seq x y z
N THR A 1 1.20 11.32 10.44
CA THR A 1 0.20 12.39 10.36
C THR A 1 0.79 13.65 10.96
N ASP A 2 0.80 14.75 10.19
CA ASP A 2 1.32 16.03 10.66
C ASP A 2 0.40 16.58 11.79
N ALA A 3 0.98 17.37 12.69
CA ALA A 3 0.19 18.13 13.66
C ALA A 3 -0.68 19.16 12.90
N PRO A 4 -1.87 19.51 13.41
CA PRO A 4 -2.65 20.60 12.86
C PRO A 4 -1.85 21.92 12.84
N SER A 5 -1.97 22.69 11.76
CA SER A 5 -1.30 23.98 11.67
C SER A 5 -1.92 25.02 12.60
N LEU A 6 -1.10 25.73 13.38
CA LEU A 6 -1.58 26.82 14.24
C LEU A 6 -1.64 28.16 13.51
N LEU A 7 -0.78 28.37 12.51
CA LEU A 7 -0.73 29.57 11.69
C LEU A 7 -1.08 29.26 10.24
N PRO A 8 -1.73 30.18 9.52
CA PRO A 8 -2.02 29.99 8.11
C PRO A 8 -0.71 29.97 7.29
N TYR A 9 -0.65 29.11 6.29
CA TYR A 9 0.51 29.03 5.41
C TYR A 9 0.12 28.61 3.99
N LEU A 10 0.96 29.02 3.04
CA LEU A 10 0.91 28.60 1.65
C LEU A 10 2.35 28.40 1.16
N ASN A 11 2.68 27.17 0.74
CA ASN A 11 4.02 26.84 0.24
C ASN A 11 3.91 26.18 -1.12
N LEU A 12 4.57 26.78 -2.11
CA LEU A 12 4.75 26.19 -3.44
C LEU A 12 6.20 25.73 -3.60
N ASN A 13 6.37 24.46 -3.90
CA ASN A 13 7.67 23.88 -4.21
C ASN A 13 7.64 23.34 -5.63
N THR A 14 8.58 23.78 -6.46
CA THR A 14 8.75 23.31 -7.82
C THR A 14 10.19 22.85 -8.02
N SER A 15 10.38 21.83 -8.83
CA SER A 15 11.71 21.38 -9.25
C SER A 15 11.67 20.83 -10.66
N ALA A 16 12.79 21.01 -11.38
CA ALA A 16 13.00 20.46 -12.70
C ALA A 16 14.36 19.76 -12.77
N GLY A 17 14.47 18.73 -13.59
CA GLY A 17 15.68 17.92 -13.71
C GLY A 17 15.83 17.28 -15.08
N SER A 18 16.86 16.44 -15.22
CA SER A 18 17.12 15.70 -16.46
C SER A 18 15.95 14.80 -16.83
N TYR A 19 15.86 14.45 -18.10
CA TYR A 19 14.82 13.57 -18.68
C TYR A 19 13.39 14.12 -18.52
N GLY A 20 13.21 15.43 -18.60
CA GLY A 20 11.93 16.09 -18.43
C GLY A 20 11.33 15.88 -17.02
N THR A 21 12.17 15.56 -16.04
CA THR A 21 11.69 15.40 -14.66
C THR A 21 11.23 16.74 -14.11
N HIS A 22 10.03 16.77 -13.57
CA HIS A 22 9.45 17.92 -12.90
C HIS A 22 8.65 17.46 -11.69
N LYS A 23 8.57 18.32 -10.71
CA LYS A 23 7.77 18.11 -9.51
C LYS A 23 7.16 19.44 -9.08
N GLU A 24 5.87 19.45 -8.83
CA GLU A 24 5.13 20.54 -8.25
C GLU A 24 4.45 20.06 -6.98
N SER A 25 4.52 20.84 -5.92
CA SER A 25 3.83 20.57 -4.67
C SER A 25 3.34 21.86 -4.06
N LEU A 26 2.01 21.98 -3.90
CA LEU A 26 1.35 23.06 -3.18
C LEU A 26 0.90 22.53 -1.81
N ARG A 27 1.36 23.18 -0.74
CA ARG A 27 0.91 22.93 0.63
C ARG A 27 0.23 24.18 1.17
N PHE A 28 -0.89 24.00 1.85
CA PHE A 28 -1.63 25.07 2.46
C PHE A 28 -2.24 24.66 3.79
N GLY A 29 -2.45 25.61 4.66
CA GLY A 29 -3.12 25.43 5.93
C GLY A 29 -3.84 26.70 6.35
N SER A 30 -4.99 26.51 7.00
CA SER A 30 -5.83 27.62 7.48
C SER A 30 -5.27 28.31 8.73
N GLY A 31 -4.37 27.63 9.46
CA GLY A 31 -4.13 27.96 10.86
C GLY A 31 -5.33 27.58 11.73
N LEU A 32 -5.29 28.01 12.97
CA LEU A 32 -6.36 27.74 13.94
C LEU A 32 -7.51 28.75 13.70
N LEU A 33 -8.69 28.24 13.42
CA LEU A 33 -9.93 28.99 13.20
C LEU A 33 -10.83 28.82 14.43
N ALA A 34 -11.38 29.93 14.93
CA ALA A 34 -12.24 29.94 16.12
C ALA A 34 -11.67 29.13 17.29
N ASP A 35 -10.35 29.19 17.48
CA ASP A 35 -9.58 28.54 18.54
C ASP A 35 -9.62 26.99 18.55
N HIS A 36 -10.30 26.36 17.58
CA HIS A 36 -10.55 24.92 17.59
C HIS A 36 -10.29 24.21 16.27
N TRP A 37 -10.55 24.85 15.13
CA TRP A 37 -10.54 24.16 13.85
C TRP A 37 -9.31 24.49 13.02
N SER A 38 -8.76 23.51 12.35
CA SER A 38 -7.73 23.70 11.35
C SER A 38 -7.95 22.82 10.14
N PHE A 39 -7.55 23.30 8.97
CA PHE A 39 -7.60 22.58 7.71
C PHE A 39 -6.24 22.67 7.04
N ASP A 40 -5.70 21.54 6.66
CA ASP A 40 -4.41 21.43 5.98
C ASP A 40 -4.54 20.63 4.70
N GLY A 41 -3.79 21.01 3.68
CA GLY A 41 -3.81 20.28 2.42
C GLY A 41 -2.48 20.28 1.69
N ARG A 42 -2.35 19.29 0.81
CA ARG A 42 -1.23 19.21 -0.15
C ARG A 42 -1.75 18.65 -1.47
N LEU A 43 -1.35 19.27 -2.56
CA LEU A 43 -1.50 18.78 -3.92
C LEU A 43 -0.10 18.55 -4.49
N SER A 44 0.13 17.45 -5.16
CA SER A 44 1.45 17.15 -5.72
C SER A 44 1.34 16.44 -7.07
N ASN A 45 2.21 16.82 -7.98
CA ASN A 45 2.42 16.19 -9.28
C ASN A 45 3.90 15.89 -9.46
N ILE A 46 4.22 14.77 -10.07
CA ILE A 46 5.58 14.39 -10.48
C ILE A 46 5.48 13.75 -11.86
N GLY A 47 6.28 14.27 -12.81
CA GLY A 47 6.42 13.67 -14.13
C GLY A 47 7.88 13.46 -14.48
N SER A 48 8.16 12.42 -15.28
CA SER A 48 9.51 12.14 -15.82
C SER A 48 9.41 11.25 -17.05
N ASN A 49 10.30 11.47 -18.01
CA ASN A 49 10.50 10.55 -19.14
C ASN A 49 11.43 9.37 -18.77
N GLY A 50 12.10 9.44 -17.62
CA GLY A 50 13.01 8.42 -17.11
C GLY A 50 14.37 8.37 -17.83
N TYR A 51 15.37 7.88 -17.11
CA TYR A 51 16.69 7.59 -17.70
C TYR A 51 16.63 6.41 -18.68
N ILE A 52 15.93 5.35 -18.30
CA ILE A 52 15.70 4.16 -19.12
C ILE A 52 14.70 4.52 -20.23
N GLU A 53 14.91 4.01 -21.44
CA GLU A 53 14.04 4.28 -22.59
C GLU A 53 12.58 3.94 -22.29
N ARG A 54 11.68 4.85 -22.66
CA ARG A 54 10.23 4.74 -22.44
C ARG A 54 9.77 4.65 -20.98
N ALA A 55 10.68 4.60 -19.99
CA ALA A 55 10.33 4.47 -18.57
C ALA A 55 9.74 5.79 -18.01
N THR A 56 8.66 6.24 -18.63
CA THR A 56 7.90 7.42 -18.19
C THR A 56 7.20 7.17 -16.87
N SER A 57 7.10 8.20 -16.04
CA SER A 57 6.35 8.20 -14.79
C SER A 57 5.49 9.43 -14.70
N GLN A 58 4.23 9.24 -14.29
CA GLN A 58 3.29 10.30 -13.96
C GLN A 58 2.60 9.95 -12.65
N LEU A 59 2.84 10.77 -11.62
CA LEU A 59 2.36 10.54 -10.28
C LEU A 59 1.58 11.77 -9.80
N ASN A 60 0.38 11.57 -9.31
CA ASN A 60 -0.43 12.64 -8.73
C ASN A 60 -0.88 12.22 -7.35
N SER A 61 -0.95 13.16 -6.42
CA SER A 61 -1.48 12.90 -5.09
C SER A 61 -2.09 14.14 -4.48
N TYR A 62 -3.08 13.92 -3.63
CA TYR A 62 -3.54 14.92 -2.69
C TYR A 62 -3.54 14.39 -1.25
N PHE A 63 -3.49 15.30 -0.32
CA PHE A 63 -3.72 15.09 1.11
C PHE A 63 -4.58 16.22 1.61
N LEU A 64 -5.65 15.89 2.35
CA LEU A 64 -6.51 16.86 3.03
C LEU A 64 -6.72 16.39 4.47
N GLN A 65 -6.64 17.31 5.41
CA GLN A 65 -6.88 17.07 6.82
C GLN A 65 -7.79 18.17 7.37
N GLY A 66 -8.83 17.76 8.10
CA GLY A 66 -9.57 18.65 9.01
C GLY A 66 -9.34 18.19 10.43
N ALA A 67 -9.07 19.10 11.34
CA ALA A 67 -8.85 18.80 12.74
C ALA A 67 -9.69 19.72 13.65
N TYR A 68 -10.21 19.12 14.73
CA TYR A 68 -10.79 19.81 15.86
C TYR A 68 -9.88 19.62 17.08
N THR A 69 -9.48 20.70 17.70
CA THR A 69 -8.65 20.71 18.91
C THR A 69 -9.44 21.38 20.04
N GLY A 70 -9.83 20.62 21.04
CA GLY A 70 -10.40 21.11 22.29
C GLY A 70 -9.38 20.98 23.42
N GLU A 71 -9.76 21.36 24.65
CA GLU A 71 -8.87 21.30 25.82
C GLU A 71 -8.34 19.88 26.08
N ASN A 72 -9.21 18.88 25.95
CA ASN A 72 -8.91 17.48 26.26
C ASN A 72 -9.13 16.55 25.06
N THR A 73 -9.48 17.07 23.89
CA THR A 73 -9.92 16.31 22.74
C THR A 73 -9.21 16.75 21.48
N LEU A 74 -8.68 15.81 20.72
CA LEU A 74 -8.21 16.00 19.35
C LEU A 74 -8.93 15.01 18.44
N VAL A 75 -9.65 15.53 17.44
CA VAL A 75 -10.24 14.71 16.39
C VAL A 75 -9.65 15.16 15.05
N LYS A 76 -9.15 14.22 14.25
CA LYS A 76 -8.67 14.47 12.90
C LYS A 76 -9.37 13.58 11.89
N LEU A 77 -9.82 14.19 10.82
CA LEU A 77 -10.33 13.51 9.64
C LEU A 77 -9.36 13.74 8.49
N LEU A 78 -8.86 12.66 7.90
CA LEU A 78 -7.87 12.72 6.84
C LEU A 78 -8.39 11.96 5.61
N THR A 79 -8.11 12.53 4.43
CA THR A 79 -8.23 11.81 3.17
C THR A 79 -7.01 12.11 2.31
N PHE A 80 -6.47 11.06 1.69
CA PHE A 80 -5.35 11.22 0.77
C PHE A 80 -5.37 10.12 -0.29
N ASN A 81 -4.87 10.48 -1.45
CA ASN A 81 -4.75 9.54 -2.54
C ASN A 81 -3.38 9.60 -3.23
N GLY A 82 -3.10 8.55 -3.99
CA GLY A 82 -2.04 8.51 -4.98
C GLY A 82 -2.57 7.84 -6.25
N THR A 83 -2.21 8.44 -7.39
CA THR A 83 -2.40 7.83 -8.70
C THR A 83 -1.05 7.74 -9.39
N GLU A 84 -0.80 6.63 -10.06
CA GLU A 84 0.39 6.47 -10.88
C GLU A 84 0.04 5.89 -12.24
N LYS A 85 0.79 6.34 -13.24
CA LYS A 85 0.91 5.70 -14.53
C LYS A 85 2.38 5.67 -14.90
N THR A 86 2.95 4.47 -14.98
CA THR A 86 4.36 4.27 -15.30
C THR A 86 4.50 3.31 -16.48
N TYR A 87 5.38 3.62 -17.41
CA TYR A 87 5.78 2.64 -18.42
C TYR A 87 6.72 1.62 -17.78
N MET A 88 6.48 0.35 -18.01
CA MET A 88 7.21 -0.74 -17.37
C MET A 88 8.69 -0.78 -17.78
N ALA A 89 9.55 -0.98 -16.79
CA ALA A 89 10.99 -1.20 -16.97
C ALA A 89 11.50 -2.34 -16.07
N TRP A 90 10.66 -3.33 -15.79
CA TRP A 90 10.96 -4.44 -14.90
C TRP A 90 11.59 -5.66 -15.56
N ASP A 91 11.61 -5.72 -16.91
CA ASP A 91 12.38 -6.71 -17.65
C ASP A 91 13.81 -6.22 -17.75
N TYR A 92 14.74 -6.89 -17.11
CA TYR A 92 16.14 -6.46 -17.07
C TYR A 92 16.84 -6.71 -18.41
N ALA A 93 17.57 -5.71 -18.89
CA ALA A 93 18.45 -5.88 -20.03
C ALA A 93 19.66 -6.75 -19.65
N SER A 94 19.92 -7.79 -20.41
CA SER A 94 21.14 -8.58 -20.26
C SER A 94 22.40 -7.77 -20.63
N LYS A 95 23.59 -8.20 -20.15
CA LYS A 95 24.86 -7.56 -20.52
C LYS A 95 25.02 -7.44 -22.04
N LYS A 96 24.70 -8.50 -22.78
CA LYS A 96 24.75 -8.50 -24.27
C LYS A 96 23.79 -7.49 -24.90
N GLN A 97 22.60 -7.31 -24.31
CA GLN A 97 21.65 -6.30 -24.79
C GLN A 97 22.13 -4.88 -24.49
N MET A 98 22.72 -4.64 -23.33
CA MET A 98 23.30 -3.34 -22.98
C MET A 98 24.50 -3.00 -23.86
N GLU A 99 25.34 -3.97 -24.19
CA GLU A 99 26.46 -3.79 -25.15
C GLU A 99 25.95 -3.46 -26.56
N LYS A 100 24.87 -4.09 -26.99
CA LYS A 100 24.31 -3.92 -28.35
C LYS A 100 23.46 -2.67 -28.51
N TYR A 101 22.62 -2.35 -27.53
CA TYR A 101 21.57 -1.32 -27.61
C TYR A 101 21.81 -0.12 -26.68
N GLY A 102 22.86 -0.18 -25.86
CA GLY A 102 23.17 0.86 -24.89
C GLY A 102 22.61 0.64 -23.53
N ARG A 103 23.12 1.39 -22.55
CA ARG A 103 22.78 1.27 -21.11
C ARG A 103 21.33 1.68 -20.77
N ARG A 104 20.66 2.38 -21.67
CA ARG A 104 19.29 2.86 -21.49
C ARG A 104 18.24 1.92 -22.06
N TYR A 105 18.67 0.84 -22.70
CA TYR A 105 17.77 -0.09 -23.37
C TYR A 105 16.74 -0.69 -22.41
N ASN A 106 15.46 -0.64 -22.81
CA ASN A 106 14.34 -1.23 -22.11
C ASN A 106 13.70 -2.33 -22.97
N PRO A 107 13.77 -3.61 -22.58
CA PRO A 107 13.16 -4.69 -23.33
C PRO A 107 11.63 -4.81 -23.18
N CYS A 108 11.03 -4.11 -22.19
CA CYS A 108 9.61 -4.17 -21.97
C CYS A 108 8.80 -3.72 -23.18
N GLY A 109 7.73 -4.45 -23.49
CA GLY A 109 6.84 -4.15 -24.59
C GLY A 109 7.39 -4.51 -25.99
N LYS A 110 8.57 -5.13 -26.09
CA LYS A 110 9.18 -5.52 -27.37
C LYS A 110 8.35 -6.59 -28.06
N TYR A 111 8.09 -6.39 -29.36
CA TYR A 111 7.51 -7.38 -30.26
C TYR A 111 8.06 -7.24 -31.67
N THR A 112 7.74 -8.19 -32.53
CA THR A 112 8.07 -8.16 -33.96
C THR A 112 6.78 -7.98 -34.74
N ASP A 113 6.72 -6.95 -35.59
CA ASP A 113 5.54 -6.70 -36.42
C ASP A 113 5.45 -7.64 -37.64
N ALA A 114 4.41 -7.53 -38.44
CA ALA A 114 4.18 -8.35 -39.62
C ALA A 114 5.27 -8.23 -40.66
N ASP A 115 6.00 -7.10 -40.70
CA ASP A 115 7.12 -6.85 -41.61
C ASP A 115 8.43 -7.38 -41.05
N GLY A 116 8.44 -8.06 -39.92
CA GLY A 116 9.65 -8.58 -39.26
C GLY A 116 10.46 -7.51 -38.51
N LYS A 117 9.91 -6.29 -38.32
CA LYS A 117 10.60 -5.19 -37.65
C LYS A 117 10.34 -5.25 -36.14
N THR A 118 11.38 -4.94 -35.37
CA THR A 118 11.24 -4.77 -33.90
C THR A 118 10.45 -3.51 -33.60
N ARG A 119 9.43 -3.66 -32.77
CA ARG A 119 8.58 -2.60 -32.22
C ARG A 119 8.50 -2.69 -30.71
N PHE A 120 7.97 -1.64 -30.09
CA PHE A 120 7.67 -1.59 -28.67
C PHE A 120 6.25 -1.11 -28.48
N TYR A 121 5.50 -1.81 -27.64
CA TYR A 121 4.11 -1.48 -27.35
C TYR A 121 4.04 -0.22 -26.48
N ASP A 122 3.34 0.81 -26.96
CA ASP A 122 3.35 2.12 -26.32
C ASP A 122 2.64 2.15 -24.98
N ASN A 123 1.64 1.28 -24.76
CA ASN A 123 0.88 1.24 -23.51
C ASN A 123 1.29 0.07 -22.61
N GLN A 124 2.57 -0.31 -22.62
CA GLN A 124 3.15 -1.28 -21.67
C GLN A 124 3.28 -0.62 -20.29
N THR A 125 2.14 -0.34 -19.65
CA THR A 125 2.07 0.53 -18.47
C THR A 125 1.51 -0.17 -17.25
N ASP A 126 1.97 0.26 -16.08
CA ASP A 126 1.36 0.01 -14.78
C ASP A 126 0.56 1.25 -14.36
N ASN A 127 -0.67 1.03 -13.93
CA ASN A 127 -1.61 2.06 -13.53
C ASN A 127 -2.18 1.67 -12.17
N TYR A 128 -2.04 2.53 -11.17
CA TYR A 128 -2.58 2.28 -9.85
C TYR A 128 -3.17 3.53 -9.24
N HIS A 129 -4.27 3.36 -8.53
CA HIS A 129 -4.95 4.39 -7.75
C HIS A 129 -5.24 3.85 -6.36
N GLN A 130 -4.85 4.61 -5.33
CA GLN A 130 -5.16 4.27 -3.95
C GLN A 130 -5.80 5.47 -3.25
N GLN A 131 -6.94 5.22 -2.61
CA GLN A 131 -7.68 6.19 -1.82
C GLN A 131 -7.69 5.78 -0.36
N ASN A 132 -7.39 6.73 0.54
CA ASN A 132 -7.35 6.50 1.97
C ASN A 132 -8.26 7.48 2.72
N TYR A 133 -8.94 6.99 3.75
CA TYR A 133 -9.71 7.76 4.72
C TYR A 133 -9.31 7.33 6.12
N GLN A 134 -9.10 8.29 7.00
CA GLN A 134 -8.74 8.02 8.40
C GLN A 134 -9.48 8.96 9.33
N LEU A 135 -9.97 8.42 10.43
CA LEU A 135 -10.46 9.16 11.59
C LEU A 135 -9.51 8.86 12.76
N ILE A 136 -8.96 9.88 13.36
CA ILE A 136 -8.10 9.76 14.55
C ILE A 136 -8.75 10.57 15.65
N TRP A 137 -8.99 9.93 16.79
CA TRP A 137 -9.52 10.56 17.98
C TRP A 137 -8.61 10.29 19.16
N THR A 138 -8.19 11.35 19.83
CA THR A 138 -7.45 11.31 21.08
C THR A 138 -8.25 12.07 22.14
N GLN A 139 -8.49 11.44 23.29
CA GLN A 139 -9.20 12.01 24.42
C GLN A 139 -8.30 11.93 25.66
N LEU A 140 -7.99 13.06 26.24
CA LEU A 140 -7.42 13.12 27.59
C LEU A 140 -8.54 12.96 28.60
N LEU A 141 -8.41 11.92 29.41
CA LEU A 141 -9.30 11.65 30.52
C LEU A 141 -8.67 12.22 31.81
N SER A 142 -9.35 12.11 32.94
CA SER A 142 -8.78 12.61 34.20
C SER A 142 -7.64 11.73 34.75
N LYS A 143 -6.71 12.33 35.54
CA LYS A 143 -5.71 11.61 36.36
C LYS A 143 -4.79 10.64 35.59
N GLY A 144 -4.20 11.11 34.50
CA GLY A 144 -3.15 10.36 33.78
C GLY A 144 -3.64 9.36 32.76
N PHE A 145 -4.96 9.26 32.51
CA PHE A 145 -5.52 8.44 31.45
C PHE A 145 -5.67 9.21 30.15
N ASN A 146 -5.34 8.58 29.04
CA ASN A 146 -5.75 9.00 27.70
C ASN A 146 -6.25 7.81 26.89
N PHE A 147 -7.19 8.09 26.00
CA PHE A 147 -7.75 7.13 25.07
C PHE A 147 -7.47 7.57 23.63
N ASN A 148 -7.05 6.63 22.79
CA ASN A 148 -6.78 6.87 21.39
C ASN A 148 -7.51 5.86 20.52
N VAL A 149 -8.13 6.34 19.45
CA VAL A 149 -8.75 5.51 18.41
C VAL A 149 -8.30 6.01 17.04
N GLY A 150 -7.95 5.08 16.18
CA GLY A 150 -7.73 5.34 14.75
C GLY A 150 -8.58 4.39 13.94
N LEU A 151 -9.46 4.90 13.09
CA LEU A 151 -10.18 4.13 12.09
C LEU A 151 -9.58 4.42 10.73
N HIS A 152 -9.53 3.42 9.86
CA HIS A 152 -9.02 3.58 8.52
C HIS A 152 -9.81 2.77 7.49
N TYR A 153 -9.87 3.32 6.27
CA TYR A 153 -10.32 2.62 5.08
C TYR A 153 -9.41 2.98 3.91
N THR A 154 -8.95 1.97 3.21
CA THR A 154 -8.13 2.09 2.00
C THR A 154 -8.77 1.31 0.87
N ALA A 155 -9.06 1.97 -0.24
CA ALA A 155 -9.47 1.36 -1.49
C ALA A 155 -8.34 1.46 -2.52
N GLY A 156 -7.94 0.35 -3.10
CA GLY A 156 -6.93 0.27 -4.15
C GLY A 156 -7.50 -0.35 -5.42
N PHE A 157 -7.18 0.25 -6.55
CA PHE A 157 -7.52 -0.28 -7.87
C PHE A 157 -6.39 0.02 -8.84
N GLY A 158 -5.98 -1.00 -9.58
CA GLY A 158 -4.98 -0.83 -10.60
C GLY A 158 -4.93 -1.99 -11.59
N TYR A 159 -4.18 -1.78 -12.63
CA TYR A 159 -3.87 -2.82 -13.60
C TYR A 159 -2.55 -2.51 -14.30
N TYR A 160 -1.88 -3.54 -14.74
CA TYR A 160 -0.85 -3.39 -15.75
C TYR A 160 -1.30 -3.99 -17.07
N GLU A 161 -0.91 -3.33 -18.17
CA GLU A 161 -1.21 -3.74 -19.54
C GLU A 161 0.05 -4.21 -20.22
N GLN A 162 -0.02 -5.36 -20.88
CA GLN A 162 1.14 -5.98 -21.52
C GLN A 162 0.79 -6.51 -22.90
N TYR A 163 1.66 -6.23 -23.86
CA TYR A 163 1.77 -7.01 -25.09
C TYR A 163 2.50 -8.32 -24.80
N LYS A 164 1.95 -9.44 -25.26
CA LYS A 164 2.52 -10.77 -25.13
C LYS A 164 2.56 -11.47 -26.47
N SER A 165 3.75 -11.85 -26.92
CA SER A 165 3.93 -12.58 -28.18
C SER A 165 3.75 -14.07 -28.00
N HIS A 166 3.23 -14.75 -29.05
CA HIS A 166 3.14 -16.20 -29.17
C HIS A 166 2.49 -16.92 -27.99
N GLN A 167 1.37 -16.40 -27.51
CA GLN A 167 0.67 -16.97 -26.36
C GLN A 167 -0.29 -18.06 -26.80
N ALA A 168 -0.26 -19.22 -26.11
CA ALA A 168 -1.26 -20.26 -26.28
C ALA A 168 -2.62 -19.75 -25.79
N LEU A 169 -3.62 -19.70 -26.67
CA LEU A 169 -4.94 -19.14 -26.36
C LEU A 169 -5.69 -19.96 -25.31
N ALA A 170 -5.39 -21.24 -25.19
CA ALA A 170 -5.95 -22.10 -24.13
C ALA A 170 -5.71 -21.52 -22.72
N ALA A 171 -4.57 -20.85 -22.47
CA ALA A 171 -4.24 -20.21 -21.20
C ALA A 171 -5.06 -18.94 -20.91
N TYR A 172 -5.85 -18.46 -21.86
CA TYR A 172 -6.64 -17.24 -21.79
C TYR A 172 -8.15 -17.51 -21.95
N GLY A 173 -8.60 -18.69 -21.57
CA GLY A 173 -10.04 -19.02 -21.54
C GLY A 173 -10.57 -19.63 -22.84
N PHE A 174 -9.75 -19.80 -23.88
CA PHE A 174 -10.13 -20.52 -25.11
C PHE A 174 -9.90 -22.03 -24.93
N LYS A 175 -10.73 -22.67 -24.11
CA LYS A 175 -10.60 -24.10 -23.76
C LYS A 175 -10.53 -24.98 -25.01
N GLY A 176 -9.55 -25.89 -25.05
CA GLY A 176 -9.36 -26.82 -26.17
C GLY A 176 -8.72 -26.21 -27.43
N SER A 177 -8.41 -24.93 -27.45
CA SER A 177 -7.72 -24.30 -28.56
C SER A 177 -6.26 -24.70 -28.61
N THR A 178 -5.78 -25.07 -29.79
CA THR A 178 -4.36 -25.30 -30.10
C THR A 178 -3.69 -24.07 -30.73
N LEU A 179 -4.45 -22.98 -30.91
CA LEU A 179 -3.95 -21.75 -31.55
C LEU A 179 -3.04 -20.96 -30.59
N THR A 180 -2.05 -20.33 -31.20
CA THR A 180 -1.22 -19.31 -30.57
C THR A 180 -1.51 -17.94 -31.19
N SER A 181 -1.35 -16.88 -30.44
CA SER A 181 -1.49 -15.51 -30.94
C SER A 181 -0.65 -14.56 -30.11
N ASP A 182 -0.30 -13.46 -30.72
CA ASP A 182 0.06 -12.26 -30.01
C ASP A 182 -1.22 -11.66 -29.41
N LEU A 183 -1.11 -11.10 -28.22
CA LEU A 183 -2.25 -10.53 -27.53
C LEU A 183 -1.86 -9.37 -26.61
N ILE A 184 -2.85 -8.55 -26.27
CA ILE A 184 -2.76 -7.53 -25.25
C ILE A 184 -3.65 -7.94 -24.09
N ARG A 185 -3.07 -7.99 -22.89
CA ARG A 185 -3.77 -8.35 -21.67
C ARG A 185 -3.64 -7.29 -20.60
N ARG A 186 -4.64 -7.23 -19.72
CA ARG A 186 -4.53 -6.53 -18.43
C ARG A 186 -4.60 -7.51 -17.29
N LYS A 187 -3.80 -7.24 -16.25
CA LYS A 187 -3.94 -7.91 -14.97
C LYS A 187 -4.27 -6.86 -13.91
N TYR A 188 -5.36 -7.08 -13.23
CA TYR A 188 -5.97 -6.16 -12.28
C TYR A 188 -5.72 -6.57 -10.85
N LEU A 189 -5.58 -5.56 -10.00
CA LEU A 189 -5.68 -5.61 -8.56
C LEU A 189 -6.81 -4.69 -8.11
N ARG A 190 -7.73 -5.19 -7.29
CA ARG A 190 -8.70 -4.39 -6.57
C ARG A 190 -8.73 -4.85 -5.12
N ASN A 191 -8.55 -3.93 -4.20
CA ASN A 191 -8.54 -4.26 -2.78
C ASN A 191 -9.25 -3.20 -1.95
N ASP A 192 -9.85 -3.70 -0.87
CA ASP A 192 -10.43 -2.93 0.21
C ASP A 192 -9.76 -3.37 1.50
N PHE A 193 -9.25 -2.41 2.28
CA PHE A 193 -8.62 -2.65 3.58
C PHE A 193 -9.17 -1.66 4.59
N PHE A 194 -9.81 -2.16 5.63
CA PHE A 194 -10.39 -1.32 6.65
C PHE A 194 -10.21 -1.93 8.04
N GLY A 195 -10.27 -1.07 9.03
CA GLY A 195 -10.11 -1.50 10.40
C GLY A 195 -9.95 -0.34 11.36
N GLY A 196 -9.49 -0.70 12.54
CA GLY A 196 -9.24 0.26 13.60
C GLY A 196 -8.18 -0.20 14.57
N VAL A 197 -7.56 0.77 15.20
CA VAL A 197 -6.63 0.60 16.31
C VAL A 197 -7.15 1.40 17.50
N TYR A 198 -6.95 0.89 18.70
CA TYR A 198 -7.34 1.59 19.91
C TYR A 198 -6.34 1.36 21.04
N ALA A 199 -6.20 2.32 21.91
CA ALA A 199 -5.36 2.23 23.08
C ALA A 199 -5.91 3.08 24.24
N LEU A 200 -5.93 2.51 25.43
CA LEU A 200 -6.10 3.20 26.69
C LEU A 200 -4.74 3.24 27.39
N ASN A 201 -4.22 4.43 27.61
CA ASN A 201 -2.96 4.62 28.26
C ASN A 201 -3.15 5.27 29.65
N TYR A 202 -2.33 4.86 30.57
CA TYR A 202 -2.27 5.39 31.92
C TYR A 202 -0.85 5.73 32.29
N LYS A 203 -0.64 6.94 32.80
CA LYS A 203 0.67 7.37 33.32
C LYS A 203 0.48 8.24 34.54
N GLN A 204 0.82 7.69 35.71
CA GLN A 204 0.82 8.43 36.96
C GLN A 204 1.84 7.85 37.95
N GLY A 205 2.63 8.73 38.54
CA GLY A 205 3.69 8.33 39.50
C GLY A 205 4.70 7.37 38.84
N ARG A 206 4.83 6.18 39.41
CA ARG A 206 5.78 5.15 38.95
C ARG A 206 5.20 4.18 37.93
N TRP A 207 3.93 4.35 37.55
CA TRP A 207 3.21 3.44 36.69
C TRP A 207 3.00 4.04 35.29
N GLU A 208 3.34 3.28 34.27
CA GLU A 208 2.95 3.57 32.90
C GLU A 208 2.40 2.28 32.29
N ALA A 209 1.12 2.31 31.92
CA ALA A 209 0.43 1.15 31.35
C ALA A 209 -0.26 1.50 30.05
N SER A 210 -0.38 0.54 29.15
CA SER A 210 -1.15 0.66 27.91
C SER A 210 -1.87 -0.65 27.63
N LEU A 211 -3.18 -0.56 27.39
CA LEU A 211 -4.02 -1.64 26.91
C LEU A 211 -4.55 -1.23 25.54
N GLY A 212 -4.42 -2.09 24.54
CA GLY A 212 -4.90 -1.74 23.21
C GLY A 212 -5.02 -2.92 22.29
N GLY A 213 -5.38 -2.62 21.06
CA GLY A 213 -5.54 -3.63 20.04
C GLY A 213 -5.74 -3.04 18.65
N ALA A 214 -5.85 -3.94 17.68
CA ALA A 214 -6.19 -3.64 16.30
C ALA A 214 -7.12 -4.72 15.76
N MET A 215 -8.07 -4.30 14.92
CA MET A 215 -8.96 -5.15 14.14
C MET A 215 -8.90 -4.69 12.70
N ASN A 216 -8.54 -5.59 11.77
CA ASN A 216 -8.39 -5.26 10.37
C ASN A 216 -9.00 -6.33 9.49
N HIS A 217 -9.62 -5.89 8.40
CA HIS A 217 -10.12 -6.73 7.34
C HIS A 217 -9.55 -6.30 5.99
N TYR A 218 -9.01 -7.25 5.26
CA TYR A 218 -8.54 -7.09 3.88
C TYR A 218 -9.34 -7.98 2.95
N ASN A 219 -9.81 -7.41 1.84
CA ASN A 219 -10.45 -8.12 0.74
C ASN A 219 -9.79 -7.71 -0.58
N GLY A 220 -9.12 -8.65 -1.24
CA GLY A 220 -8.41 -8.45 -2.48
C GLY A 220 -8.96 -9.32 -3.60
N ARG A 221 -9.01 -8.77 -4.82
CA ARG A 221 -9.39 -9.45 -6.04
C ARG A 221 -8.31 -9.24 -7.08
N HIS A 222 -7.80 -10.33 -7.63
CA HIS A 222 -6.84 -10.31 -8.73
C HIS A 222 -7.46 -11.01 -9.91
N PHE A 223 -7.55 -10.34 -11.05
CA PHE A 223 -8.16 -10.91 -12.24
C PHE A 223 -7.47 -10.39 -13.51
N GLY A 224 -7.58 -11.14 -14.59
CA GLY A 224 -6.99 -10.77 -15.86
C GLY A 224 -8.01 -10.74 -16.99
N THR A 225 -7.90 -9.75 -17.88
CA THR A 225 -8.73 -9.63 -19.07
C THR A 225 -7.88 -9.54 -20.34
N LEU A 226 -8.45 -9.96 -21.44
CA LEU A 226 -7.90 -9.72 -22.77
C LEU A 226 -8.40 -8.38 -23.31
N VAL A 227 -7.49 -7.53 -23.74
CA VAL A 227 -7.78 -6.27 -24.43
C VAL A 227 -7.89 -6.51 -25.94
N SER A 228 -6.98 -7.31 -26.48
CA SER A 228 -6.93 -7.66 -27.89
C SER A 228 -6.26 -9.00 -28.12
N VAL A 229 -6.72 -9.75 -29.11
CA VAL A 229 -6.07 -10.93 -29.69
C VAL A 229 -5.79 -10.61 -31.15
N ILE A 230 -4.55 -10.78 -31.59
CA ILE A 230 -4.11 -10.33 -32.92
C ILE A 230 -4.38 -11.37 -34.00
N ASN A 231 -4.82 -12.58 -33.63
CA ASN A 231 -5.24 -13.59 -34.59
C ASN A 231 -6.64 -13.24 -35.17
N PRO A 232 -6.76 -12.99 -36.49
CA PRO A 232 -8.01 -12.55 -37.10
C PRO A 232 -9.15 -13.60 -37.07
N THR A 233 -8.82 -14.86 -36.79
CA THR A 233 -9.85 -15.91 -36.62
C THR A 233 -10.55 -15.87 -35.26
N VAL A 234 -10.06 -15.07 -34.34
CA VAL A 234 -10.60 -14.92 -32.96
C VAL A 234 -11.35 -13.60 -32.85
N THR A 235 -12.66 -13.65 -32.95
CA THR A 235 -13.49 -12.43 -33.06
C THR A 235 -14.25 -12.07 -31.78
N ASN A 236 -14.30 -12.92 -30.77
CA ASN A 236 -15.20 -12.74 -29.61
C ASN A 236 -14.47 -12.87 -28.28
N TYR A 237 -13.64 -11.89 -27.94
CA TYR A 237 -12.80 -11.92 -26.73
C TYR A 237 -12.79 -10.61 -25.91
N PRO A 238 -13.32 -9.45 -26.33
CA PRO A 238 -13.13 -8.19 -25.61
C PRO A 238 -13.61 -8.31 -24.17
N ASN A 239 -12.76 -7.91 -23.23
CA ASN A 239 -13.00 -7.92 -21.79
C ASN A 239 -13.31 -9.30 -21.17
N THR A 240 -12.99 -10.39 -21.85
CA THR A 240 -13.12 -11.73 -21.27
C THR A 240 -12.11 -11.88 -20.14
N GLU A 241 -12.59 -12.18 -18.95
CA GLU A 241 -11.71 -12.60 -17.85
C GLU A 241 -11.16 -14.01 -18.12
N TYR A 242 -9.87 -14.17 -17.95
CA TYR A 242 -9.22 -15.47 -18.11
C TYR A 242 -8.72 -16.08 -16.78
N TYR A 243 -8.72 -15.28 -15.69
CA TYR A 243 -8.56 -15.77 -14.33
C TYR A 243 -9.15 -14.76 -13.33
N ARG A 244 -9.54 -15.27 -12.15
CA ARG A 244 -9.93 -14.47 -10.99
C ARG A 244 -9.55 -15.18 -9.71
N ASN A 245 -8.84 -14.48 -8.84
CA ASN A 245 -8.50 -14.93 -7.48
C ASN A 245 -9.07 -13.95 -6.46
N LYS A 246 -9.44 -14.46 -5.31
CA LYS A 246 -9.88 -13.67 -4.16
C LYS A 246 -9.00 -14.00 -2.96
N ALA A 247 -8.58 -12.98 -2.23
CA ALA A 247 -7.89 -13.11 -0.96
C ALA A 247 -8.62 -12.32 0.12
N GLU A 248 -8.81 -12.92 1.27
CA GLU A 248 -9.39 -12.30 2.46
C GLU A 248 -8.45 -12.52 3.63
N LYS A 249 -8.27 -11.50 4.45
CA LYS A 249 -7.51 -11.60 5.70
C LYS A 249 -8.21 -10.84 6.79
N ASP A 250 -8.54 -11.54 7.88
CA ASP A 250 -9.00 -10.95 9.13
C ASP A 250 -7.85 -11.01 10.13
N GLU A 251 -7.58 -9.91 10.77
CA GLU A 251 -6.55 -9.82 11.80
C GLU A 251 -7.07 -9.09 13.03
N ASN A 252 -6.98 -9.78 14.19
CA ASN A 252 -7.31 -9.22 15.48
C ASN A 252 -6.10 -9.34 16.40
N SER A 253 -5.72 -8.26 17.05
CA SER A 253 -4.63 -8.24 18.01
C SER A 253 -5.01 -7.47 19.26
N PHE A 254 -4.52 -7.95 20.40
CA PHE A 254 -4.66 -7.30 21.70
C PHE A 254 -3.30 -7.26 22.37
N TYR A 255 -3.01 -6.19 23.06
CA TYR A 255 -1.78 -6.08 23.83
C TYR A 255 -2.01 -5.38 25.17
N GLY A 256 -1.18 -5.76 26.14
CA GLY A 256 -1.04 -5.07 27.40
C GLY A 256 0.43 -4.82 27.70
N LYS A 257 0.76 -3.57 27.98
CA LYS A 257 2.10 -3.13 28.39
C LYS A 257 2.06 -2.52 29.74
N LEU A 258 3.05 -2.82 30.57
CA LEU A 258 3.21 -2.24 31.88
C LEU A 258 4.68 -1.92 32.10
N ASN A 259 4.97 -0.67 32.42
CA ASN A 259 6.26 -0.22 32.91
C ASN A 259 6.09 0.22 34.37
N TYR A 260 7.00 -0.17 35.22
CA TYR A 260 7.03 0.21 36.63
C TYR A 260 8.40 0.68 37.05
N GLU A 261 8.47 1.88 37.60
CA GLU A 261 9.69 2.40 38.22
C GLU A 261 9.83 1.83 39.65
N VAL A 262 10.66 0.81 39.79
CA VAL A 262 10.92 0.15 41.09
C VAL A 262 11.60 1.11 42.06
N GLY A 263 12.44 2.01 41.55
CA GLY A 263 13.17 3.03 42.28
C GLY A 263 14.66 2.93 42.11
N LYS A 264 15.40 3.99 42.53
CA LYS A 264 16.87 4.08 42.39
C LYS A 264 17.34 3.82 40.93
N GLY A 265 16.57 4.32 39.95
CA GLY A 265 16.89 4.15 38.52
C GLY A 265 16.57 2.79 37.94
N LEU A 266 15.94 1.88 38.70
CA LEU A 266 15.53 0.57 38.22
C LEU A 266 14.07 0.64 37.69
N ASN A 267 13.88 0.19 36.44
CA ASN A 267 12.58 0.06 35.80
C ASN A 267 12.37 -1.40 35.33
N ALA A 268 11.16 -1.88 35.50
CA ALA A 268 10.74 -3.19 35.02
C ALA A 268 9.60 -3.02 34.01
N TYR A 269 9.60 -3.82 32.95
CA TYR A 269 8.49 -3.83 32.00
C TYR A 269 8.03 -5.23 31.64
N VAL A 270 6.75 -5.33 31.29
CA VAL A 270 6.11 -6.49 30.68
C VAL A 270 5.30 -6.01 29.48
N ASP A 271 5.37 -6.73 28.38
CA ASP A 271 4.59 -6.52 27.16
C ASP A 271 4.03 -7.87 26.71
N LEU A 272 2.71 -8.01 26.72
CA LEU A 272 2.02 -9.22 26.30
C LEU A 272 1.18 -8.89 25.08
N GLN A 273 1.34 -9.64 24.01
CA GLN A 273 0.56 -9.49 22.79
C GLN A 273 -0.04 -10.83 22.37
N TYR A 274 -1.31 -10.81 22.06
CA TYR A 274 -1.99 -11.89 21.36
C TYR A 274 -2.45 -11.41 19.99
N ARG A 275 -2.23 -12.23 18.96
CA ARG A 275 -2.61 -11.94 17.57
C ARG A 275 -3.25 -13.16 16.94
N HIS A 276 -4.44 -12.97 16.39
CA HIS A 276 -5.19 -13.97 15.64
C HIS A 276 -5.34 -13.51 14.19
N ILE A 277 -5.04 -14.40 13.24
CA ILE A 277 -5.15 -14.15 11.82
C ILE A 277 -5.91 -15.28 11.17
N ASN A 278 -6.96 -14.94 10.41
CA ASN A 278 -7.60 -15.81 9.43
C ASN A 278 -7.18 -15.35 8.04
N TYR A 279 -6.69 -16.27 7.26
CA TYR A 279 -6.22 -15.99 5.91
C TYR A 279 -6.82 -16.98 4.93
N ARG A 280 -7.54 -16.45 3.93
CA ARG A 280 -8.19 -17.25 2.90
C ARG A 280 -7.80 -16.77 1.52
N ILE A 281 -7.36 -17.68 0.67
CA ILE A 281 -7.17 -17.43 -0.76
C ILE A 281 -7.98 -18.48 -1.51
N GLN A 282 -8.67 -18.04 -2.55
CA GLN A 282 -9.46 -18.93 -3.38
C GLN A 282 -9.50 -18.47 -4.84
N ASN A 283 -9.58 -19.44 -5.72
CA ASN A 283 -10.00 -19.25 -7.10
C ASN A 283 -11.45 -19.78 -7.21
N PRO A 284 -12.46 -18.91 -7.17
CA PRO A 284 -13.85 -19.35 -7.09
C PRO A 284 -14.41 -19.89 -8.41
N ASP A 285 -13.76 -19.61 -9.54
CA ASP A 285 -14.32 -19.89 -10.87
C ASP A 285 -13.46 -20.87 -11.67
N ASP A 286 -13.90 -22.13 -11.76
CA ASP A 286 -13.39 -23.13 -12.69
C ASP A 286 -13.47 -22.70 -14.16
N LYS A 287 -14.30 -21.68 -14.43
CA LYS A 287 -14.55 -21.15 -15.78
C LYS A 287 -13.28 -20.69 -16.48
N TYR A 288 -12.29 -20.23 -15.69
CA TYR A 288 -11.05 -19.64 -16.21
C TYR A 288 -9.82 -20.49 -15.89
N SER A 289 -10.00 -21.66 -15.28
CA SER A 289 -8.86 -22.46 -14.88
C SER A 289 -8.23 -23.14 -16.08
N THR A 290 -6.93 -22.99 -16.21
CA THR A 290 -6.08 -23.97 -16.84
C THR A 290 -5.99 -25.18 -15.90
N ALA A 291 -5.65 -26.37 -16.38
CA ALA A 291 -5.57 -27.60 -15.58
C ALA A 291 -4.74 -27.52 -14.28
N GLN A 292 -4.03 -26.42 -14.05
CA GLN A 292 -3.21 -26.16 -12.86
C GLN A 292 -3.91 -25.30 -11.78
N THR A 293 -5.10 -24.78 -12.03
CA THR A 293 -5.77 -23.78 -11.16
C THR A 293 -7.22 -24.12 -10.83
N GLU A 294 -7.67 -25.36 -11.09
CA GLU A 294 -9.04 -25.79 -10.79
C GLU A 294 -9.33 -25.71 -9.30
N GLY A 295 -10.28 -24.80 -8.94
CA GLY A 295 -11.04 -24.86 -7.70
C GLY A 295 -10.23 -24.91 -6.40
N TRP A 296 -9.05 -24.30 -6.34
CA TRP A 296 -8.26 -24.36 -5.12
C TRP A 296 -8.73 -23.32 -4.10
N ARG A 297 -8.77 -23.75 -2.87
CA ARG A 297 -8.99 -22.92 -1.69
C ARG A 297 -7.90 -23.21 -0.67
N TYR A 298 -7.35 -22.16 -0.14
CA TYR A 298 -6.41 -22.15 0.96
C TYR A 298 -7.03 -21.37 2.11
N ASP A 299 -7.12 -21.98 3.29
CA ASP A 299 -7.77 -21.39 4.47
C ASP A 299 -6.90 -21.73 5.69
N GLU A 300 -6.29 -20.70 6.28
CA GLU A 300 -5.35 -20.86 7.37
C GLU A 300 -5.67 -19.95 8.54
N HIS A 301 -5.42 -20.46 9.74
CA HIS A 301 -5.64 -19.78 11.00
C HIS A 301 -4.36 -19.77 11.81
N TYR A 302 -3.92 -18.57 12.19
CA TYR A 302 -2.71 -18.40 12.98
C TYR A 302 -3.03 -17.73 14.31
N ASN A 303 -2.41 -18.24 15.36
CA ASN A 303 -2.46 -17.68 16.69
C ASN A 303 -1.05 -17.45 17.19
N PHE A 304 -0.75 -16.23 17.59
CA PHE A 304 0.55 -15.85 18.12
C PHE A 304 0.38 -15.25 19.51
N PHE A 305 1.18 -15.74 20.45
CA PHE A 305 1.34 -15.13 21.76
C PHE A 305 2.80 -14.69 21.89
N ASN A 306 3.03 -13.38 22.04
CA ASN A 306 4.34 -12.78 22.04
C ASN A 306 4.58 -12.06 23.41
N PRO A 307 5.01 -12.79 24.45
CA PRO A 307 5.36 -12.19 25.71
C PRO A 307 6.77 -11.59 25.66
N LYS A 308 6.95 -10.43 26.30
CA LYS A 308 8.26 -9.79 26.51
C LYS A 308 8.33 -9.26 27.92
N ALA A 309 9.49 -9.35 28.53
CA ALA A 309 9.76 -8.74 29.82
C ALA A 309 11.21 -8.25 29.88
N GLY A 310 11.47 -7.25 30.70
CA GLY A 310 12.82 -6.77 30.86
C GLY A 310 12.99 -5.82 32.03
N LEU A 311 14.25 -5.59 32.32
CA LEU A 311 14.71 -4.67 33.36
C LEU A 311 15.66 -3.66 32.72
N PHE A 312 15.53 -2.42 33.13
CA PHE A 312 16.46 -1.34 32.82
C PHE A 312 16.90 -0.68 34.12
N TRP A 313 18.23 -0.60 34.35
CA TRP A 313 18.80 0.00 35.54
C TRP A 313 19.77 1.10 35.18
N GLN A 314 19.41 2.35 35.47
CA GLN A 314 20.29 3.50 35.43
C GLN A 314 21.10 3.55 36.74
N ILE A 315 22.33 3.01 36.74
CA ILE A 315 23.17 2.91 37.92
C ILE A 315 23.66 4.30 38.38
N ASN A 316 24.02 5.11 37.39
CA ASN A 316 24.46 6.50 37.59
C ASN A 316 24.28 7.27 36.24
N PRO A 317 24.51 8.59 36.15
CA PRO A 317 24.32 9.36 34.92
C PRO A 317 25.08 8.82 33.70
N ASN A 318 26.17 8.10 33.91
CA ASN A 318 27.05 7.64 32.82
C ASN A 318 26.93 6.13 32.52
N HIS A 319 26.26 5.34 33.38
CA HIS A 319 26.19 3.89 33.26
C HIS A 319 24.77 3.37 33.42
N ALA A 320 24.33 2.56 32.45
CA ALA A 320 23.05 1.84 32.50
C ALA A 320 23.25 0.38 32.10
N LEU A 321 22.43 -0.50 32.67
CA LEU A 321 22.34 -1.91 32.31
C LEU A 321 20.90 -2.20 31.88
N TYR A 322 20.72 -3.07 30.89
CA TYR A 322 19.43 -3.60 30.54
C TYR A 322 19.50 -5.08 30.22
N GLY A 323 18.44 -5.79 30.50
CA GLY A 323 18.25 -7.18 30.11
C GLY A 323 16.79 -7.39 29.69
N SER A 324 16.56 -8.11 28.61
CA SER A 324 15.23 -8.40 28.12
C SER A 324 15.12 -9.83 27.63
N TRP A 325 13.92 -10.37 27.74
CA TRP A 325 13.49 -11.64 27.18
C TRP A 325 12.26 -11.41 26.29
N ALA A 326 12.21 -12.11 25.09
CA ALA A 326 11.13 -12.03 24.12
C ALA A 326 10.96 -13.37 23.38
#